data_1d67482f69eb017ac1d9a53fb3c12e37
#
_entry.id   1d67482f69eb017ac1d9a53fb3c12e37
#
_cell.length_a   1.000
_cell.length_b   1.000
_cell.length_c   1.000
_cell.angle_alpha   90.00
_cell.angle_beta   90.00
_cell.angle_gamma   90.00
#
_symmetry.space_group_name_H-M   'P 1'
#
loop_
_entity.id
_entity.type
_entity.pdbx_description
1 polymer ?
#
loop_
_entity_poly.entity_id
_entity_poly.type
_entity_poly.pdbx_seq_one_letter_code
_entity_poly.pdbx_strand_id
1 'polypeptide(L)'
;QANWQINARPNTPMAGSVDWRWQPWHLLMGKLGMAVDIRSGKTDLQGVVKFNKTSWQANDFNGKISPDTLAQLVSWQLPDAPITIKEMSIEKNKQGYQTAKGSMNWAGGDLGYPTGGKTYLIKLPTMQGNLSADKASVQPIANANGINNSNKTAQGKSLHLALTTPQAERLGDFYLDQDNMIDVSLTQRLLKNMPAYQGKGADDSVVVSIRQPLTSMGN
;
A
#
# COMPACT_ATOMS: atom_id res chain seq x y z
N GLN A 1 3.29 11.69 23.94
CA GLN A 1 3.44 10.25 23.68
C GLN A 1 2.13 9.53 23.95
N ALA A 2 1.72 8.63 23.07
CA ALA A 2 0.66 7.67 23.33
C ALA A 2 1.12 6.27 22.93
N ASN A 3 0.72 5.30 23.73
CA ASN A 3 0.82 3.89 23.37
C ASN A 3 -0.51 3.47 22.76
N TRP A 4 -0.45 2.65 21.73
CA TRP A 4 -1.63 2.12 21.05
C TRP A 4 -1.54 0.61 20.97
N GLN A 5 -2.70 -0.01 20.96
CA GLN A 5 -2.84 -1.44 20.71
C GLN A 5 -4.03 -1.64 19.77
N ILE A 6 -3.81 -2.34 18.69
CA ILE A 6 -4.82 -2.67 17.70
C ILE A 6 -4.86 -4.18 17.54
N ASN A 7 -6.03 -4.77 17.55
CA ASN A 7 -6.22 -6.15 17.17
C ASN A 7 -6.40 -6.21 15.65
N ALA A 8 -5.29 -6.25 14.93
CA ALA A 8 -5.33 -6.35 13.47
C ALA A 8 -5.94 -7.67 12.99
N ARG A 9 -5.79 -8.73 13.81
CA ARG A 9 -6.42 -10.05 13.65
C ARG A 9 -6.81 -10.61 15.01
N PRO A 10 -7.81 -11.55 15.07
CA PRO A 10 -8.11 -12.26 16.31
C PRO A 10 -6.83 -12.89 16.89
N ASN A 11 -6.59 -12.65 18.17
CA ASN A 11 -5.45 -13.18 18.95
C ASN A 11 -4.04 -12.70 18.53
N THR A 12 -3.92 -11.65 17.72
CA THR A 12 -2.62 -11.06 17.36
C THR A 12 -2.64 -9.55 17.62
N PRO A 13 -2.45 -9.11 18.88
CA PRO A 13 -2.43 -7.68 19.17
C PRO A 13 -1.17 -7.06 18.59
N MET A 14 -1.34 -5.99 17.84
CA MET A 14 -0.28 -5.12 17.38
C MET A 14 -0.19 -3.94 18.33
N ALA A 15 0.97 -3.70 18.92
CA ALA A 15 1.19 -2.61 19.86
C ALA A 15 2.32 -1.72 19.37
N GLY A 16 2.25 -0.47 19.72
CA GLY A 16 3.30 0.49 19.40
C GLY A 16 3.17 1.78 20.18
N SER A 17 4.06 2.70 19.92
CA SER A 17 4.03 4.07 20.45
C SER A 17 4.00 5.08 19.31
N VAL A 18 3.37 6.19 19.58
CA VAL A 18 3.42 7.38 18.73
C VAL A 18 3.91 8.52 19.61
N ASP A 19 5.04 9.09 19.26
CA ASP A 19 5.55 10.31 19.83
C ASP A 19 5.22 11.46 18.89
N TRP A 20 4.73 12.58 19.42
CA TRP A 20 4.45 13.77 18.62
C TRP A 20 4.97 15.01 19.29
N ARG A 21 5.41 15.95 18.45
CA ARG A 21 5.84 17.29 18.86
C ARG A 21 5.08 18.34 18.08
N TRP A 22 4.42 19.25 18.79
CA TRP A 22 3.74 20.40 18.21
C TRP A 22 4.70 21.29 17.44
N GLN A 23 4.22 21.77 16.29
CA GLN A 23 4.92 22.77 15.46
C GLN A 23 4.05 24.03 15.36
N PRO A 24 4.13 24.97 16.34
CA PRO A 24 3.19 26.10 16.45
C PRO A 24 3.25 27.08 15.26
N TRP A 25 4.37 27.16 14.53
CA TRP A 25 4.49 28.02 13.34
C TRP A 25 3.51 27.66 12.23
N HIS A 26 3.01 26.45 12.15
CA HIS A 26 1.97 26.07 11.18
C HIS A 26 0.62 26.73 11.48
N LEU A 27 0.38 27.18 12.72
CA LEU A 27 -0.82 27.93 13.08
C LEU A 27 -0.90 29.28 12.36
N LEU A 28 0.23 29.93 12.10
CA LEU A 28 0.29 31.18 11.32
C LEU A 28 -0.20 30.98 9.87
N MET A 29 -0.17 29.75 9.38
CA MET A 29 -0.68 29.36 8.05
C MET A 29 -2.06 28.70 8.12
N GLY A 30 -2.75 28.76 9.26
CA GLY A 30 -4.07 28.16 9.46
C GLY A 30 -4.07 26.61 9.46
N LYS A 31 -2.91 25.99 9.73
CA LYS A 31 -2.76 24.52 9.80
C LYS A 31 -2.24 24.13 11.19
N LEU A 32 -2.71 22.98 11.67
CA LEU A 32 -2.13 22.32 12.85
C LEU A 32 -1.07 21.34 12.35
N GLY A 33 0.19 21.53 12.75
CA GLY A 33 1.31 20.67 12.36
C GLY A 33 1.91 19.94 13.55
N MET A 34 2.21 18.66 13.36
CA MET A 34 2.88 17.80 14.34
C MET A 34 3.96 16.97 13.66
N ALA A 35 5.19 16.98 14.19
CA ALA A 35 6.15 15.93 13.89
C ALA A 35 5.73 14.66 14.60
N VAL A 36 5.77 13.53 13.91
CA VAL A 36 5.28 12.23 14.39
C VAL A 36 6.38 11.20 14.23
N ASP A 37 6.59 10.41 15.27
CA ASP A 37 7.49 9.27 15.31
C ASP A 37 6.66 8.04 15.74
N ILE A 38 6.56 7.05 14.85
CA ILE A 38 5.73 5.85 15.05
C ILE A 38 6.67 4.65 15.20
N ARG A 39 6.53 3.94 16.30
CA ARG A 39 7.32 2.74 16.60
C ARG A 39 6.43 1.55 16.93
N SER A 40 6.76 0.40 16.35
CA SER A 40 6.13 -0.89 16.67
C SER A 40 7.13 -2.01 16.44
N GLY A 41 7.63 -2.61 17.52
CA GLY A 41 8.72 -3.58 17.43
C GLY A 41 9.96 -2.96 16.74
N LYS A 42 10.36 -3.53 15.60
CA LYS A 42 11.47 -3.02 14.77
C LYS A 42 11.00 -2.05 13.67
N THR A 43 9.73 -1.72 13.63
CA THR A 43 9.18 -0.68 12.73
C THR A 43 9.45 0.69 13.32
N ASP A 44 9.96 1.59 12.48
CA ASP A 44 10.25 2.99 12.81
C ASP A 44 9.89 3.86 11.61
N LEU A 45 8.92 4.76 11.79
CA LEU A 45 8.47 5.70 10.78
C LEU A 45 8.41 7.10 11.36
N GLN A 46 9.00 8.06 10.67
CA GLN A 46 9.03 9.47 11.07
C GLN A 46 8.49 10.35 9.95
N GLY A 47 7.77 11.40 10.32
CA GLY A 47 7.23 12.36 9.36
C GLY A 47 6.53 13.53 10.02
N VAL A 48 5.83 14.33 9.22
CA VAL A 48 5.05 15.48 9.69
C VAL A 48 3.62 15.33 9.23
N VAL A 49 2.67 15.46 10.16
CA VAL A 49 1.25 15.47 9.84
C VAL A 49 0.70 16.87 10.04
N LYS A 50 -0.08 17.35 9.09
CA LYS A 50 -0.73 18.66 9.12
C LYS A 50 -2.22 18.50 8.87
N PHE A 51 -3.01 19.23 9.64
CA PHE A 51 -4.46 19.22 9.53
C PHE A 51 -4.99 20.62 9.38
N ASN A 52 -6.06 20.77 8.63
CA ASN A 52 -6.95 21.91 8.65
C ASN A 52 -8.41 21.44 8.62
N LYS A 53 -9.38 22.36 8.53
CA LYS A 53 -10.82 22.01 8.56
C LYS A 53 -11.28 21.13 7.39
N THR A 54 -10.54 21.09 6.29
CA THR A 54 -10.97 20.46 5.03
C THR A 54 -10.00 19.46 4.46
N SER A 55 -8.77 19.43 4.96
CA SER A 55 -7.71 18.54 4.45
C SER A 55 -6.77 18.03 5.55
N TRP A 56 -6.12 16.93 5.25
CA TRP A 56 -4.97 16.46 6.01
C TRP A 56 -3.80 16.18 5.05
N GLN A 57 -2.61 16.29 5.60
CA GLN A 57 -1.36 16.06 4.90
C GLN A 57 -0.45 15.20 5.78
N ALA A 58 0.09 14.15 5.21
CA ALA A 58 1.25 13.43 5.74
C ALA A 58 2.44 13.80 4.88
N ASN A 59 3.52 14.30 5.44
CA ASN A 59 4.66 14.81 4.69
C ASN A 59 5.95 14.16 5.15
N ASP A 60 6.79 13.84 4.17
CA ASP A 60 8.17 13.41 4.33
C ASP A 60 8.33 12.24 5.31
N PHE A 61 7.40 11.27 5.22
CA PHE A 61 7.51 10.04 5.98
C PHE A 61 8.66 9.21 5.45
N ASN A 62 9.57 8.86 6.36
CA ASN A 62 10.74 8.04 6.11
C ASN A 62 10.84 6.97 7.19
N GLY A 63 11.42 5.83 6.85
CA GLY A 63 11.69 4.78 7.82
C GLY A 63 11.57 3.38 7.27
N LYS A 64 11.30 2.43 8.17
CA LYS A 64 11.21 1.01 7.84
C LYS A 64 10.01 0.38 8.53
N ILE A 65 9.32 -0.50 7.81
CA ILE A 65 8.28 -1.38 8.34
C ILE A 65 8.90 -2.78 8.45
N SER A 66 8.94 -3.32 9.67
CA SER A 66 9.54 -4.63 9.92
C SER A 66 8.66 -5.76 9.41
N PRO A 67 9.25 -6.92 9.06
CA PRO A 67 8.49 -8.12 8.68
C PRO A 67 7.51 -8.56 9.76
N ASP A 68 7.89 -8.44 11.04
CA ASP A 68 7.02 -8.79 12.17
C ASP A 68 5.74 -7.94 12.20
N THR A 69 5.85 -6.65 11.89
CA THR A 69 4.69 -5.75 11.80
C THR A 69 3.82 -6.11 10.60
N LEU A 70 4.42 -6.38 9.45
CA LEU A 70 3.69 -6.80 8.24
C LEU A 70 2.95 -8.14 8.46
N ALA A 71 3.59 -9.11 9.11
CA ALA A 71 3.00 -10.41 9.41
C ALA A 71 1.77 -10.32 10.34
N GLN A 72 1.63 -9.23 11.10
CA GLN A 72 0.44 -8.98 11.92
C GLN A 72 -0.75 -8.48 11.10
N LEU A 73 -0.52 -7.92 9.92
CA LEU A 73 -1.55 -7.36 9.05
C LEU A 73 -2.16 -8.40 8.10
N VAL A 74 -1.40 -9.44 7.74
CA VAL A 74 -1.83 -10.48 6.79
C VAL A 74 -1.65 -11.87 7.36
N SER A 75 -2.44 -12.83 6.89
CA SER A 75 -2.39 -14.22 7.34
C SER A 75 -1.34 -15.07 6.61
N TRP A 76 -0.65 -14.49 5.65
CA TRP A 76 0.37 -15.17 4.85
C TRP A 76 1.74 -15.10 5.53
N GLN A 77 2.58 -16.07 5.27
CA GLN A 77 3.97 -16.05 5.71
C GLN A 77 4.75 -15.14 4.76
N LEU A 78 4.92 -13.88 5.16
CA LEU A 78 5.66 -12.89 4.37
C LEU A 78 7.17 -13.14 4.43
N PRO A 79 7.92 -12.67 3.41
CA PRO A 79 9.38 -12.64 3.43
C PRO A 79 9.93 -11.90 4.65
N ASP A 80 11.02 -12.41 5.21
CA ASP A 80 11.73 -11.77 6.32
C ASP A 80 12.61 -10.62 5.81
N ALA A 81 11.96 -9.63 5.19
CA ALA A 81 12.60 -8.45 4.64
C ALA A 81 11.79 -7.20 4.99
N PRO A 82 12.43 -6.15 5.54
CA PRO A 82 11.73 -4.92 5.85
C PRO A 82 11.37 -4.15 4.57
N ILE A 83 10.27 -3.41 4.62
CA ILE A 83 9.93 -2.39 3.62
C ILE A 83 10.58 -1.08 4.06
N THR A 84 11.43 -0.50 3.22
CA THR A 84 11.99 0.83 3.43
C THR A 84 11.14 1.86 2.71
N ILE A 85 10.72 2.91 3.42
CA ILE A 85 9.93 4.03 2.92
C ILE A 85 10.82 5.28 2.86
N LYS A 86 10.72 6.04 1.76
CA LYS A 86 11.47 7.28 1.55
C LYS A 86 10.57 8.39 1.02
N GLU A 87 10.66 9.55 1.69
CA GLU A 87 10.01 10.81 1.29
C GLU A 87 8.53 10.67 0.95
N MET A 88 7.82 9.75 1.62
CA MET A 88 6.41 9.52 1.36
C MET A 88 5.58 10.69 1.86
N SER A 89 4.84 11.31 0.95
CA SER A 89 3.95 12.44 1.25
C SER A 89 2.62 12.25 0.56
N ILE A 90 1.54 12.54 1.28
CA ILE A 90 0.16 12.38 0.80
C ILE A 90 -0.64 13.59 1.28
N GLU A 91 -1.43 14.17 0.39
CA GLU A 91 -2.44 15.18 0.73
C GLU A 91 -3.82 14.71 0.29
N LYS A 92 -4.79 14.77 1.21
CA LYS A 92 -6.19 14.42 0.95
C LYS A 92 -7.11 15.52 1.46
N ASN A 93 -8.11 15.86 0.67
CA ASN A 93 -9.21 16.75 1.05
C ASN A 93 -10.57 16.08 0.76
N LYS A 94 -11.67 16.85 0.82
CA LYS A 94 -13.02 16.35 0.55
C LYS A 94 -13.22 15.87 -0.90
N GLN A 95 -12.39 16.32 -1.84
CA GLN A 95 -12.43 15.92 -3.26
C GLN A 95 -11.50 14.71 -3.55
N GLY A 96 -10.82 14.17 -2.54
CA GLY A 96 -9.95 13.02 -2.61
C GLY A 96 -8.46 13.34 -2.48
N TYR A 97 -7.64 12.44 -2.99
CA TYR A 97 -6.18 12.61 -2.97
C TYR A 97 -5.78 13.70 -3.95
N GLN A 98 -5.09 14.74 -3.46
CA GLN A 98 -4.66 15.88 -4.25
C GLN A 98 -3.26 15.67 -4.80
N THR A 99 -2.35 15.31 -3.91
CA THR A 99 -0.96 15.00 -4.23
C THR A 99 -0.52 13.76 -3.46
N ALA A 100 0.34 12.99 -4.08
CA ALA A 100 1.09 11.93 -3.42
C ALA A 100 2.44 11.78 -4.11
N LYS A 101 3.46 11.49 -3.34
CA LYS A 101 4.81 11.18 -3.81
C LYS A 101 5.53 10.32 -2.80
N GLY A 102 6.60 9.70 -3.20
CA GLY A 102 7.48 8.91 -2.34
C GLY A 102 7.80 7.57 -2.96
N SER A 103 8.70 6.88 -2.36
CA SER A 103 9.13 5.56 -2.82
C SER A 103 9.21 4.55 -1.69
N MET A 104 9.07 3.28 -2.06
CA MET A 104 9.34 2.16 -1.17
C MET A 104 10.27 1.17 -1.84
N ASN A 105 11.04 0.46 -1.03
CA ASN A 105 11.89 -0.64 -1.50
C ASN A 105 11.65 -1.86 -0.61
N TRP A 106 11.53 -3.02 -1.23
CA TRP A 106 11.39 -4.30 -0.57
C TRP A 106 12.27 -5.34 -1.26
N ALA A 107 13.10 -6.02 -0.50
CA ALA A 107 14.02 -7.02 -1.07
C ALA A 107 13.31 -8.27 -1.59
N GLY A 108 12.01 -8.45 -1.29
CA GLY A 108 11.29 -9.66 -1.62
C GLY A 108 11.72 -10.84 -0.77
N GLY A 109 11.67 -12.04 -1.34
CA GLY A 109 12.02 -13.30 -0.67
C GLY A 109 10.90 -14.32 -0.75
N ASP A 110 10.93 -15.32 0.11
CA ASP A 110 9.97 -16.42 0.07
C ASP A 110 8.65 -16.04 0.77
N LEU A 111 7.57 -16.08 -0.01
CA LEU A 111 6.19 -15.91 0.46
C LEU A 111 5.54 -17.28 0.63
N GLY A 112 5.08 -17.60 1.83
CA GLY A 112 4.28 -18.79 2.10
C GLY A 112 2.79 -18.50 1.95
N TYR A 113 2.16 -19.03 0.90
CA TYR A 113 0.73 -18.87 0.65
C TYR A 113 -0.04 -20.14 1.02
N PRO A 114 -0.87 -20.16 2.09
CA PRO A 114 -1.65 -21.31 2.48
C PRO A 114 -2.91 -21.45 1.60
N THR A 115 -3.09 -22.59 0.96
CA THR A 115 -4.32 -22.93 0.23
C THR A 115 -4.54 -24.45 0.20
N GLY A 116 -5.80 -24.89 0.38
CA GLY A 116 -6.17 -26.30 0.34
C GLY A 116 -5.41 -27.20 1.32
N GLY A 117 -5.05 -26.69 2.51
CA GLY A 117 -4.29 -27.42 3.53
C GLY A 117 -2.79 -27.59 3.22
N LYS A 118 -2.28 -26.95 2.17
CA LYS A 118 -0.86 -26.91 1.80
C LYS A 118 -0.34 -25.48 1.78
N THR A 119 0.95 -25.30 2.06
CA THR A 119 1.62 -24.01 1.91
C THR A 119 2.47 -24.03 0.65
N TYR A 120 2.21 -23.11 -0.26
CA TYR A 120 3.00 -22.92 -1.48
C TYR A 120 4.03 -21.80 -1.23
N LEU A 121 5.28 -22.09 -1.53
CA LEU A 121 6.35 -21.08 -1.48
C LEU A 121 6.45 -20.38 -2.83
N ILE A 122 6.36 -19.05 -2.80
CA ILE A 122 6.47 -18.18 -3.95
C ILE A 122 7.66 -17.27 -3.73
N LYS A 123 8.63 -17.26 -4.63
CA LYS A 123 9.77 -16.38 -4.54
C LYS A 123 9.42 -15.01 -5.13
N LEU A 124 9.21 -14.03 -4.27
CA LEU A 124 8.97 -12.66 -4.69
C LEU A 124 10.30 -11.97 -5.07
N PRO A 125 10.33 -11.25 -6.21
CA PRO A 125 11.51 -10.49 -6.60
C PRO A 125 11.72 -9.28 -5.70
N THR A 126 12.90 -8.68 -5.78
CA THR A 126 13.11 -7.32 -5.25
C THR A 126 12.17 -6.35 -5.95
N MET A 127 11.47 -5.53 -5.17
CA MET A 127 10.46 -4.61 -5.67
C MET A 127 10.75 -3.17 -5.24
N GLN A 128 10.44 -2.25 -6.13
CA GLN A 128 10.36 -0.82 -5.85
C GLN A 128 8.92 -0.36 -6.05
N GLY A 129 8.45 0.52 -5.19
CA GLY A 129 7.15 1.13 -5.30
C GLY A 129 7.29 2.64 -5.42
N ASN A 130 6.54 3.24 -6.35
CA ASN A 130 6.46 4.68 -6.52
C ASN A 130 5.02 5.14 -6.28
N LEU A 131 4.87 6.11 -5.36
CA LEU A 131 3.58 6.64 -4.96
C LEU A 131 3.25 7.89 -5.77
N SER A 132 2.03 7.96 -6.29
CA SER A 132 1.48 9.13 -6.97
C SER A 132 0.00 9.32 -6.64
N ALA A 133 -0.57 10.48 -7.02
CA ALA A 133 -2.00 10.74 -6.97
C ALA A 133 -2.51 10.90 -8.41
N ASP A 134 -3.06 9.82 -8.94
CA ASP A 134 -3.50 9.72 -10.33
C ASP A 134 -5.01 9.52 -10.42
N LYS A 135 -5.59 9.88 -11.56
CA LYS A 135 -6.95 9.44 -11.87
C LYS A 135 -6.92 7.92 -12.02
N ALA A 136 -7.77 7.21 -11.27
CA ALA A 136 -7.88 5.76 -11.39
C ALA A 136 -8.16 5.41 -12.87
N SER A 137 -7.17 4.88 -13.56
CA SER A 137 -7.37 4.29 -14.88
C SER A 137 -7.87 2.87 -14.66
N VAL A 138 -9.16 2.71 -14.39
CA VAL A 138 -9.79 1.40 -14.50
C VAL A 138 -9.67 1.00 -15.97
N GLN A 139 -8.65 0.24 -16.32
CA GLN A 139 -8.65 -0.46 -17.59
C GLN A 139 -9.70 -1.59 -17.46
N PRO A 140 -10.78 -1.55 -18.23
CA PRO A 140 -11.73 -2.64 -18.22
C PRO A 140 -11.00 -3.88 -18.74
N ILE A 141 -10.81 -4.87 -17.86
CA ILE A 141 -10.46 -6.20 -18.34
C ILE A 141 -11.68 -6.66 -19.10
N ALA A 142 -11.51 -6.89 -20.40
CA ALA A 142 -12.51 -7.58 -21.21
C ALA A 142 -12.63 -9.00 -20.66
N ASN A 143 -13.52 -9.16 -19.66
CA ASN A 143 -13.92 -10.49 -19.23
C ASN A 143 -14.62 -11.17 -20.39
N ALA A 144 -14.27 -12.43 -20.64
CA ALA A 144 -14.85 -13.27 -21.70
C ALA A 144 -16.38 -13.42 -21.62
N ASN A 145 -17.05 -12.86 -20.63
CA ASN A 145 -18.49 -12.96 -20.36
C ASN A 145 -19.27 -11.65 -20.52
N GLY A 146 -18.71 -10.61 -21.17
CA GLY A 146 -19.49 -9.49 -21.70
C GLY A 146 -20.29 -8.63 -20.68
N ILE A 147 -20.04 -8.72 -19.38
CA ILE A 147 -20.70 -7.87 -18.38
C ILE A 147 -19.86 -6.62 -18.17
N ASN A 148 -20.18 -5.57 -18.92
CA ASN A 148 -19.66 -4.23 -18.76
C ASN A 148 -20.27 -3.57 -17.51
N ASN A 149 -19.74 -3.86 -16.31
CA ASN A 149 -20.08 -3.13 -15.09
C ASN A 149 -19.04 -2.02 -14.83
N SER A 150 -18.81 -1.17 -15.79
CA SER A 150 -17.89 -0.04 -15.67
C SER A 150 -18.58 1.28 -16.01
N ASN A 151 -19.39 1.80 -15.12
CA ASN A 151 -19.86 3.19 -15.17
C ASN A 151 -19.93 3.84 -13.79
N LYS A 152 -18.81 3.78 -13.04
CA LYS A 152 -18.52 4.79 -12.03
C LYS A 152 -17.09 5.27 -12.29
N THR A 153 -16.98 6.30 -13.13
CA THR A 153 -15.78 7.12 -13.15
C THR A 153 -15.62 7.69 -11.74
N ALA A 154 -14.63 7.21 -11.00
CA ALA A 154 -14.32 7.77 -9.69
C ALA A 154 -14.06 9.27 -9.89
N GLN A 155 -14.95 10.11 -9.37
CA GLN A 155 -14.75 11.56 -9.41
C GLN A 155 -13.64 11.88 -8.42
N GLY A 156 -12.44 12.14 -8.92
CA GLY A 156 -11.29 12.51 -8.11
C GLY A 156 -10.04 11.67 -8.41
N LYS A 157 -8.95 12.03 -7.78
CA LYS A 157 -7.70 11.27 -7.86
C LYS A 157 -7.69 10.18 -6.82
N SER A 158 -7.14 9.02 -7.19
CA SER A 158 -6.84 7.90 -6.31
C SER A 158 -5.37 7.94 -5.90
N LEU A 159 -5.06 7.37 -4.77
CA LEU A 159 -3.68 7.07 -4.40
C LEU A 159 -3.23 5.89 -5.26
N HIS A 160 -2.12 6.03 -5.98
CA HIS A 160 -1.56 5.02 -6.85
C HIS A 160 -0.16 4.62 -6.39
N LEU A 161 0.04 3.34 -6.19
CA LEU A 161 1.34 2.74 -5.93
C LEU A 161 1.70 1.81 -7.10
N ALA A 162 2.65 2.25 -7.92
CA ALA A 162 3.20 1.44 -9.00
C ALA A 162 4.34 0.58 -8.48
N LEU A 163 4.25 -0.75 -8.65
CA LEU A 163 5.30 -1.70 -8.29
C LEU A 163 6.13 -2.08 -9.52
N THR A 164 7.45 -1.98 -9.39
CA THR A 164 8.40 -2.32 -10.45
C THR A 164 9.57 -3.15 -9.90
N THR A 165 10.30 -3.80 -10.80
CA THR A 165 11.64 -4.33 -10.52
C THR A 165 12.64 -3.16 -10.37
N PRO A 166 13.88 -3.40 -9.86
CA PRO A 166 14.94 -2.40 -9.88
C PRO A 166 15.31 -1.87 -11.27
N GLN A 167 14.96 -2.62 -12.33
CA GLN A 167 15.15 -2.25 -13.75
C GLN A 167 13.96 -1.46 -14.31
N ALA A 168 13.04 -1.00 -13.44
CA ALA A 168 11.82 -0.28 -13.78
C ALA A 168 10.81 -1.09 -14.62
N GLU A 169 10.88 -2.42 -14.59
CA GLU A 169 9.91 -3.28 -15.24
C GLU A 169 8.66 -3.43 -14.37
N ARG A 170 7.47 -3.25 -14.95
CA ARG A 170 6.19 -3.27 -14.24
C ARG A 170 5.89 -4.65 -13.65
N LEU A 171 5.54 -4.68 -12.35
CA LEU A 171 5.09 -5.87 -11.61
C LEU A 171 3.60 -5.80 -11.27
N GLY A 172 3.09 -4.60 -11.01
CA GLY A 172 1.68 -4.41 -10.69
C GLY A 172 1.38 -2.99 -10.24
N ASP A 173 0.10 -2.72 -9.99
CA ASP A 173 -0.39 -1.43 -9.53
C ASP A 173 -1.44 -1.62 -8.45
N PHE A 174 -1.41 -0.71 -7.47
CA PHE A 174 -2.40 -0.62 -6.40
C PHE A 174 -3.01 0.77 -6.44
N TYR A 175 -4.32 0.83 -6.49
CA TYR A 175 -5.06 2.09 -6.38
C TYR A 175 -5.94 2.06 -5.14
N LEU A 176 -5.94 3.14 -4.38
CA LEU A 176 -6.87 3.36 -3.28
C LEU A 176 -7.75 4.55 -3.61
N ASP A 177 -9.02 4.28 -3.78
CA ASP A 177 -10.03 5.28 -4.09
C ASP A 177 -10.52 6.03 -2.84
N GLN A 178 -11.28 7.10 -3.06
CA GLN A 178 -11.91 7.88 -1.99
C GLN A 178 -12.90 7.05 -1.16
N ASP A 179 -13.54 6.08 -1.78
CA ASP A 179 -14.54 5.18 -1.19
C ASP A 179 -13.90 4.04 -0.38
N ASN A 180 -12.59 4.11 -0.14
CA ASN A 180 -11.79 3.05 0.48
C ASN A 180 -11.85 1.71 -0.27
N MET A 181 -12.06 1.76 -1.58
CA MET A 181 -11.90 0.61 -2.47
C MET A 181 -10.44 0.51 -2.91
N ILE A 182 -9.91 -0.70 -2.86
CA ILE A 182 -8.60 -1.02 -3.41
C ILE A 182 -8.79 -1.76 -4.72
N ASP A 183 -8.11 -1.26 -5.77
CA ASP A 183 -7.92 -1.95 -7.04
C ASP A 183 -6.47 -2.46 -7.10
N VAL A 184 -6.31 -3.76 -7.31
CA VAL A 184 -5.02 -4.43 -7.46
C VAL A 184 -4.92 -5.01 -8.84
N SER A 185 -3.86 -4.65 -9.56
CA SER A 185 -3.53 -5.22 -10.87
C SER A 185 -2.14 -5.84 -10.82
N LEU A 186 -2.02 -7.14 -11.14
CA LEU A 186 -0.74 -7.84 -11.16
C LEU A 186 -0.40 -8.30 -12.56
N THR A 187 0.86 -8.12 -12.95
CA THR A 187 1.34 -8.50 -14.28
C THR A 187 1.77 -9.96 -14.33
N GLN A 188 1.85 -10.49 -15.56
CA GLN A 188 2.39 -11.82 -15.81
C GLN A 188 3.83 -11.97 -15.31
N ARG A 189 4.65 -10.92 -15.41
CA ARG A 189 6.02 -10.90 -14.90
C ARG A 189 6.11 -11.30 -13.43
N LEU A 190 5.23 -10.75 -12.58
CA LEU A 190 5.18 -11.10 -11.16
C LEU A 190 4.73 -12.55 -10.96
N LEU A 191 3.70 -12.99 -11.71
CA LEU A 191 3.12 -14.32 -11.54
C LEU A 191 4.01 -15.44 -12.08
N LYS A 192 4.91 -15.16 -13.01
CA LYS A 192 5.92 -16.14 -13.48
C LYS A 192 6.83 -16.68 -12.38
N ASN A 193 6.94 -15.96 -11.27
CA ASN A 193 7.66 -16.45 -10.08
C ASN A 193 6.86 -17.47 -9.25
N MET A 194 5.59 -17.72 -9.61
CA MET A 194 4.75 -18.74 -8.97
C MET A 194 4.93 -20.10 -9.66
N PRO A 195 5.30 -21.17 -8.94
CA PRO A 195 5.57 -22.48 -9.55
C PRO A 195 4.41 -23.08 -10.36
N ALA A 196 3.16 -22.72 -9.99
CA ALA A 196 1.95 -23.24 -10.63
C ALA A 196 1.48 -22.37 -11.83
N TYR A 197 2.11 -21.23 -12.09
CA TYR A 197 1.67 -20.33 -13.15
C TYR A 197 2.30 -20.70 -14.50
N GLN A 198 1.46 -20.96 -15.50
CA GLN A 198 1.87 -21.39 -16.85
C GLN A 198 1.45 -20.40 -17.96
N GLY A 199 1.17 -19.15 -17.59
CA GLY A 199 0.77 -18.13 -18.55
C GLY A 199 1.84 -17.85 -19.63
N LYS A 200 1.39 -17.63 -20.88
CA LYS A 200 2.26 -17.44 -22.08
C LYS A 200 2.13 -16.04 -22.69
N GLY A 201 1.47 -15.09 -22.01
CA GLY A 201 1.29 -13.72 -22.51
C GLY A 201 2.56 -12.86 -22.38
N ALA A 202 2.47 -11.59 -22.77
CA ALA A 202 3.53 -10.61 -22.56
C ALA A 202 3.76 -10.36 -21.06
N ASP A 203 4.99 -10.12 -20.66
CA ASP A 203 5.39 -9.99 -19.25
C ASP A 203 4.67 -8.85 -18.50
N ASP A 204 4.37 -7.77 -19.20
CA ASP A 204 3.69 -6.57 -18.70
C ASP A 204 2.15 -6.64 -18.78
N SER A 205 1.60 -7.72 -19.39
CA SER A 205 0.15 -7.91 -19.43
C SER A 205 -0.43 -8.13 -18.03
N VAL A 206 -1.54 -7.46 -17.72
CA VAL A 206 -2.28 -7.65 -16.46
C VAL A 206 -3.02 -8.98 -16.54
N VAL A 207 -2.78 -9.83 -15.56
CA VAL A 207 -3.37 -11.19 -15.48
C VAL A 207 -4.35 -11.29 -14.32
N VAL A 208 -4.10 -10.54 -13.24
CA VAL A 208 -4.97 -10.48 -12.08
C VAL A 208 -5.43 -9.04 -11.92
N SER A 209 -6.73 -8.86 -11.74
CA SER A 209 -7.32 -7.59 -11.35
C SER A 209 -8.41 -7.86 -10.33
N ILE A 210 -8.28 -7.24 -9.17
CA ILE A 210 -9.17 -7.40 -8.04
C ILE A 210 -9.59 -6.03 -7.55
N ARG A 211 -10.89 -5.81 -7.35
CA ARG A 211 -11.43 -4.64 -6.67
C ARG A 211 -12.18 -5.07 -5.42
N GLN A 212 -11.78 -4.54 -4.27
CA GLN A 212 -12.39 -4.89 -2.98
C GLN A 212 -12.31 -3.73 -1.98
N PRO A 213 -13.20 -3.72 -0.97
CA PRO A 213 -13.08 -2.77 0.14
C PRO A 213 -11.78 -2.99 0.91
N LEU A 214 -11.13 -1.89 1.34
CA LEU A 214 -9.91 -1.94 2.17
C LEU A 214 -10.12 -2.78 3.45
N THR A 215 -11.32 -2.74 4.03
CA THR A 215 -11.67 -3.48 5.25
C THR A 215 -11.74 -5.01 5.05
N SER A 216 -11.78 -5.50 3.82
CA SER A 216 -11.86 -6.94 3.51
C SER A 216 -10.48 -7.60 3.31
N MET A 217 -9.39 -6.84 3.32
CA MET A 217 -8.04 -7.40 3.13
C MET A 217 -7.49 -8.15 4.35
N GLY A 218 -8.19 -8.12 5.49
CA GLY A 218 -7.75 -8.77 6.74
C GLY A 218 -8.50 -10.06 7.10
N ASN A 219 -9.44 -10.51 6.27
CA ASN A 219 -10.26 -11.70 6.53
C ASN A 219 -9.80 -12.90 5.70
#